data_0d411940afd9feb2d914d530e06021d4
#
_entry.id   0d411940afd9feb2d914d530e06021d4
#
_cell.length_a   1.000
_cell.length_b   1.000
_cell.length_c   1.000
_cell.angle_alpha   90.00
_cell.angle_beta   90.00
_cell.angle_gamma   90.00
#
_symmetry.space_group_name_H-M   'P 1'
#
loop_
_entity.id
_entity.type
_entity.pdbx_description
1 polymer ?
#
loop_
_entity_poly.entity_id
_entity_poly.type
_entity_poly.pdbx_seq_one_letter_code
_entity_poly.pdbx_strand_id
1 'polypeptide(L)'
;MLEPPDVWSRYLDPEFRSRAMRVRRGIDGRDFLEIDGRPARLTTTEMLGGFGGMGKSIEDLAVATLSGHYAENAPRAATDPGARLALLDRDGISHVLLYPSLGLQWEAEVDDPRYALAHCRAYNRWIEEFCAGSGGRLVPIAHLSLGDVPGAVDELHRAVRAGARGAFVLPFTLSGSPHGHPAHDPLWAAAEALDVPIAIHTGVDPIARDLHRRFDGLTWPESVLSGIWYLQLMFPQAVQQAFATFFLFGTFDRFPRLKLVVLESGAGWLGYWMDRMDALYKGSLRITMPLRECP
;
A
#
# COMPACT_ATOMS: atom_id res chain seq x y z
N MET A 1 -6.05 -4.85 -7.60
CA MET A 1 -6.24 -6.30 -7.92
C MET A 1 -6.69 -7.00 -6.66
N LEU A 2 -7.47 -8.07 -6.80
CA LEU A 2 -7.85 -8.90 -5.65
C LEU A 2 -6.98 -10.14 -5.65
N GLU A 3 -6.13 -10.25 -4.65
CA GLU A 3 -5.27 -11.41 -4.49
C GLU A 3 -6.11 -12.64 -4.12
N PRO A 4 -5.90 -13.78 -4.77
CA PRO A 4 -6.52 -15.02 -4.31
C PRO A 4 -6.17 -15.30 -2.83
N PRO A 5 -7.08 -15.87 -2.03
CA PRO A 5 -6.84 -16.12 -0.61
C PRO A 5 -5.62 -16.99 -0.30
N ASP A 6 -5.13 -17.74 -1.28
CA ASP A 6 -4.00 -18.65 -1.17
C ASP A 6 -2.64 -18.09 -1.64
N VAL A 7 -2.60 -16.82 -2.13
CA VAL A 7 -1.36 -16.21 -2.65
C VAL A 7 -0.20 -16.37 -1.69
N TRP A 8 -0.36 -15.97 -0.45
CA TRP A 8 0.75 -16.01 0.50
C TRP A 8 1.15 -17.46 0.86
N SER A 9 0.21 -18.37 1.02
CA SER A 9 0.55 -19.77 1.27
C SER A 9 1.25 -20.44 0.08
N ARG A 10 0.95 -20.00 -1.14
CA ARG A 10 1.49 -20.53 -2.40
C ARG A 10 2.88 -19.97 -2.74
N TYR A 11 3.05 -18.63 -2.61
CA TYR A 11 4.24 -17.93 -3.08
C TYR A 11 5.23 -17.58 -1.97
N LEU A 12 4.85 -17.72 -0.70
CA LEU A 12 5.69 -17.39 0.43
C LEU A 12 6.89 -18.34 0.53
N ASP A 13 8.03 -17.82 0.96
CA ASP A 13 9.22 -18.61 1.21
C ASP A 13 8.91 -19.74 2.23
N PRO A 14 9.46 -20.96 2.04
CA PRO A 14 9.04 -22.15 2.80
C PRO A 14 9.07 -22.00 4.32
N GLU A 15 10.06 -21.25 4.84
CA GLU A 15 10.21 -21.01 6.29
C GLU A 15 9.05 -20.23 6.92
N PHE A 16 8.34 -19.42 6.13
CA PHE A 16 7.23 -18.58 6.61
C PHE A 16 5.83 -19.13 6.30
N ARG A 17 5.72 -20.25 5.54
CA ARG A 17 4.42 -20.76 5.08
C ARG A 17 3.43 -21.10 6.19
N SER A 18 3.93 -21.55 7.35
CA SER A 18 3.09 -21.81 8.52
C SER A 18 2.46 -20.55 9.10
N ARG A 19 3.12 -19.42 8.90
CA ARG A 19 2.72 -18.08 9.36
C ARG A 19 2.03 -17.24 8.27
N ALA A 20 1.79 -17.83 7.10
CA ALA A 20 1.22 -17.10 5.95
C ALA A 20 -0.09 -16.39 6.31
N MET A 21 -0.24 -15.17 5.81
CA MET A 21 -1.52 -14.47 5.85
C MET A 21 -2.60 -15.30 5.11
N ARG A 22 -3.81 -15.35 5.67
CA ARG A 22 -4.95 -16.13 5.14
C ARG A 22 -6.27 -15.42 5.35
N VAL A 23 -7.16 -15.54 4.39
CA VAL A 23 -8.58 -15.24 4.59
C VAL A 23 -9.23 -16.50 5.17
N ARG A 24 -9.87 -16.36 6.32
CA ARG A 24 -10.55 -17.44 7.05
C ARG A 24 -12.05 -17.16 7.17
N ARG A 25 -12.84 -18.21 7.23
CA ARG A 25 -14.25 -18.12 7.55
C ARG A 25 -14.48 -18.22 9.05
N GLY A 26 -15.13 -17.21 9.63
CA GLY A 26 -15.52 -17.17 11.03
C GLY A 26 -16.74 -18.06 11.33
N ILE A 27 -17.05 -18.23 12.61
CA ILE A 27 -18.21 -19.01 13.08
C ILE A 27 -19.54 -18.34 12.72
N ASP A 28 -19.51 -17.03 12.49
CA ASP A 28 -20.65 -16.23 12.00
C ASP A 28 -20.84 -16.32 10.48
N GLY A 29 -20.02 -17.14 9.79
CA GLY A 29 -20.05 -17.33 8.35
C GLY A 29 -19.40 -16.21 7.55
N ARG A 30 -18.82 -15.18 8.19
CA ARG A 30 -18.15 -14.05 7.55
C ARG A 30 -16.65 -14.26 7.48
N ASP A 31 -15.98 -13.60 6.55
CA ASP A 31 -14.52 -13.71 6.40
C ASP A 31 -13.77 -12.77 7.35
N PHE A 32 -12.64 -13.24 7.86
CA PHE A 32 -11.67 -12.43 8.58
C PHE A 32 -10.26 -12.69 8.07
N LEU A 33 -9.37 -11.72 8.25
CA LEU A 33 -7.96 -11.86 7.90
C LEU A 33 -7.19 -12.42 9.09
N GLU A 34 -6.45 -13.50 8.85
CA GLU A 34 -5.49 -14.08 9.79
C GLU A 34 -4.08 -13.67 9.37
N ILE A 35 -3.34 -13.02 10.26
CA ILE A 35 -1.96 -12.56 10.04
C ILE A 35 -1.08 -13.15 11.13
N ASP A 36 -0.02 -13.84 10.76
CA ASP A 36 0.91 -14.48 11.68
C ASP A 36 0.20 -15.33 12.76
N GLY A 37 -0.79 -16.14 12.31
CA GLY A 37 -1.54 -17.08 13.13
C GLY A 37 -2.58 -16.43 14.07
N ARG A 38 -2.87 -15.15 13.96
CA ARG A 38 -3.88 -14.43 14.75
C ARG A 38 -4.83 -13.62 13.88
N PRO A 39 -6.07 -13.40 14.31
CA PRO A 39 -6.97 -12.48 13.61
C PRO A 39 -6.36 -11.08 13.50
N ALA A 40 -6.54 -10.44 12.34
CA ALA A 40 -6.14 -9.06 12.14
C ALA A 40 -6.88 -8.13 13.12
N ARG A 41 -6.18 -7.12 13.62
CA ARG A 41 -6.71 -6.14 14.56
C ARG A 41 -7.22 -4.88 13.88
N LEU A 42 -6.65 -4.58 12.71
CA LEU A 42 -6.89 -3.34 11.97
C LEU A 42 -7.81 -3.55 10.76
N THR A 43 -7.89 -4.79 10.23
CA THR A 43 -8.74 -5.13 9.09
C THR A 43 -10.03 -5.79 9.59
N THR A 44 -11.17 -5.12 9.38
CA THR A 44 -12.47 -5.66 9.77
C THR A 44 -13.06 -6.56 8.67
N THR A 45 -14.06 -7.34 9.04
CA THR A 45 -14.82 -8.20 8.13
C THR A 45 -15.52 -7.39 7.03
N GLU A 46 -16.03 -6.20 7.37
CA GLU A 46 -16.66 -5.29 6.41
C GLU A 46 -15.65 -4.74 5.39
N MET A 47 -14.42 -4.45 5.82
CA MET A 47 -13.35 -4.06 4.91
C MET A 47 -13.05 -5.18 3.91
N LEU A 48 -13.00 -6.44 4.35
CA LEU A 48 -12.81 -7.58 3.45
C LEU A 48 -13.96 -7.72 2.45
N GLY A 49 -15.22 -7.58 2.91
CA GLY A 49 -16.37 -7.58 2.03
C GLY A 49 -16.34 -6.45 1.00
N GLY A 50 -15.93 -5.24 1.43
CA GLY A 50 -15.75 -4.08 0.57
C GLY A 50 -14.66 -4.30 -0.48
N PHE A 51 -13.50 -4.85 -0.10
CA PHE A 51 -12.45 -5.20 -1.07
C PHE A 51 -12.94 -6.23 -2.08
N GLY A 52 -13.62 -7.29 -1.63
CA GLY A 52 -14.20 -8.28 -2.52
C GLY A 52 -15.20 -7.69 -3.51
N GLY A 53 -15.93 -6.66 -3.11
CA GLY A 53 -16.91 -5.97 -3.93
C GLY A 53 -16.37 -4.88 -4.85
N MET A 54 -15.08 -4.57 -4.82
CA MET A 54 -14.50 -3.50 -5.64
C MET A 54 -14.78 -3.68 -7.14
N GLY A 55 -15.25 -2.61 -7.80
CA GLY A 55 -15.61 -2.58 -9.21
C GLY A 55 -17.08 -2.94 -9.49
N LYS A 56 -17.90 -3.16 -8.46
CA LYS A 56 -19.37 -3.28 -8.56
C LYS A 56 -20.06 -1.92 -8.51
N SER A 57 -21.38 -1.90 -8.71
CA SER A 57 -22.20 -0.70 -8.45
C SER A 57 -22.11 -0.30 -6.97
N ILE A 58 -22.47 0.94 -6.62
CA ILE A 58 -22.47 1.41 -5.22
C ILE A 58 -23.40 0.56 -4.36
N GLU A 59 -24.55 0.20 -4.89
CA GLU A 59 -25.55 -0.64 -4.20
C GLU A 59 -25.00 -2.04 -3.93
N ASP A 60 -24.40 -2.67 -4.96
CA ASP A 60 -23.81 -4.00 -4.85
C ASP A 60 -22.56 -4.00 -3.96
N LEU A 61 -21.77 -2.91 -3.96
CA LEU A 61 -20.64 -2.75 -3.07
C LEU A 61 -21.09 -2.66 -1.61
N ALA A 62 -22.17 -1.94 -1.31
CA ALA A 62 -22.73 -1.88 0.04
C ALA A 62 -23.17 -3.27 0.51
N VAL A 63 -23.85 -4.04 -0.34
CA VAL A 63 -24.24 -5.44 -0.04
C VAL A 63 -23.00 -6.31 0.19
N ALA A 64 -21.98 -6.21 -0.67
CA ALA A 64 -20.74 -6.96 -0.53
C ALA A 64 -20.01 -6.63 0.78
N THR A 65 -19.93 -5.34 1.13
CA THR A 65 -19.33 -4.84 2.39
C THR A 65 -20.01 -5.47 3.59
N LEU A 66 -21.34 -5.43 3.64
CA LEU A 66 -22.12 -5.99 4.75
C LEU A 66 -22.08 -7.52 4.82
N SER A 67 -21.94 -8.20 3.68
CA SER A 67 -21.84 -9.67 3.64
C SER A 67 -20.54 -10.18 4.29
N GLY A 68 -19.49 -9.39 4.24
CA GLY A 68 -18.17 -9.73 4.78
C GLY A 68 -17.49 -10.88 4.04
N HIS A 69 -17.81 -11.10 2.75
CA HIS A 69 -17.18 -12.14 1.92
C HIS A 69 -16.17 -11.52 0.95
N TYR A 70 -14.93 -11.98 1.01
CA TYR A 70 -13.87 -11.47 0.15
C TYR A 70 -13.89 -12.09 -1.25
N ALA A 71 -13.65 -13.39 -1.34
CA ALA A 71 -13.46 -14.07 -2.62
C ALA A 71 -14.76 -14.25 -3.40
N GLU A 72 -15.89 -14.51 -2.71
CA GLU A 72 -17.19 -14.77 -3.32
C GLU A 72 -17.77 -13.54 -4.02
N ASN A 73 -17.40 -12.34 -3.55
CA ASN A 73 -17.83 -11.08 -4.13
C ASN A 73 -16.97 -10.62 -5.31
N ALA A 74 -15.78 -11.21 -5.50
CA ALA A 74 -14.78 -10.73 -6.44
C ALA A 74 -15.28 -10.73 -7.90
N PRO A 75 -15.26 -9.58 -8.59
CA PRO A 75 -15.52 -9.56 -10.03
C PRO A 75 -14.44 -10.38 -10.76
N ARG A 76 -14.83 -11.13 -11.79
CA ARG A 76 -13.90 -11.97 -12.54
C ARG A 76 -12.68 -11.19 -13.06
N ALA A 77 -12.87 -9.96 -13.53
CA ALA A 77 -11.78 -9.11 -13.99
C ALA A 77 -10.81 -8.67 -12.87
N ALA A 78 -11.14 -8.88 -11.60
CA ALA A 78 -10.25 -8.62 -10.49
C ALA A 78 -9.27 -9.77 -10.19
N THR A 79 -9.59 -11.00 -10.66
CA THR A 79 -8.85 -12.22 -10.33
C THR A 79 -8.37 -13.02 -11.55
N ASP A 80 -8.85 -12.68 -12.77
CA ASP A 80 -8.51 -13.34 -14.02
C ASP A 80 -7.90 -12.35 -15.01
N PRO A 81 -6.67 -12.59 -15.50
CA PRO A 81 -5.99 -11.63 -16.39
C PRO A 81 -6.67 -11.50 -17.77
N GLY A 82 -7.26 -12.57 -18.30
CA GLY A 82 -7.99 -12.52 -19.58
C GLY A 82 -9.26 -11.68 -19.46
N ALA A 83 -10.03 -11.88 -18.39
CA ALA A 83 -11.20 -11.05 -18.11
C ALA A 83 -10.83 -9.59 -17.85
N ARG A 84 -9.65 -9.33 -17.23
CA ARG A 84 -9.13 -7.98 -17.04
C ARG A 84 -8.80 -7.32 -18.38
N LEU A 85 -8.13 -8.01 -19.28
CA LEU A 85 -7.82 -7.48 -20.61
C LEU A 85 -9.09 -7.17 -21.41
N ALA A 86 -10.09 -8.06 -21.39
CA ALA A 86 -11.37 -7.80 -22.03
C ALA A 86 -12.10 -6.58 -21.43
N LEU A 87 -11.98 -6.37 -20.11
CA LEU A 87 -12.50 -5.17 -19.46
C LEU A 87 -11.78 -3.90 -19.96
N LEU A 88 -10.44 -3.92 -20.06
CA LEU A 88 -9.67 -2.80 -20.58
C LEU A 88 -10.04 -2.46 -22.03
N ASP A 89 -10.25 -3.50 -22.87
CA ASP A 89 -10.69 -3.30 -24.27
C ASP A 89 -12.06 -2.62 -24.33
N ARG A 90 -13.02 -3.09 -23.52
CA ARG A 90 -14.36 -2.49 -23.44
C ARG A 90 -14.32 -1.03 -23.00
N ASP A 91 -13.45 -0.72 -22.02
CA ASP A 91 -13.38 0.61 -21.39
C ASP A 91 -12.38 1.55 -22.12
N GLY A 92 -11.77 1.10 -23.24
CA GLY A 92 -10.82 1.89 -24.04
C GLY A 92 -9.50 2.18 -23.32
N ILE A 93 -9.10 1.34 -22.36
CA ILE A 93 -7.88 1.51 -21.56
C ILE A 93 -6.74 0.69 -22.18
N SER A 94 -5.65 1.34 -22.56
CA SER A 94 -4.50 0.67 -23.17
C SER A 94 -3.66 -0.12 -22.16
N HIS A 95 -3.36 0.49 -21.00
CA HIS A 95 -2.49 -0.08 -19.96
C HIS A 95 -3.04 0.22 -18.58
N VAL A 96 -2.76 -0.66 -17.61
CA VAL A 96 -3.13 -0.46 -16.21
C VAL A 96 -1.97 -0.84 -15.29
N LEU A 97 -1.68 0.01 -14.31
CA LEU A 97 -0.76 -0.27 -13.21
C LEU A 97 -1.52 -1.03 -12.11
N LEU A 98 -1.01 -2.19 -11.70
CA LEU A 98 -1.72 -3.06 -10.78
C LEU A 98 -1.10 -3.02 -9.38
N TYR A 99 -1.94 -2.65 -8.40
CA TYR A 99 -1.64 -2.59 -6.98
C TYR A 99 -2.47 -3.65 -6.21
N PRO A 100 -2.03 -4.06 -5.02
CA PRO A 100 -2.76 -5.04 -4.19
C PRO A 100 -4.02 -4.45 -3.56
N SER A 101 -4.80 -5.33 -2.92
CA SER A 101 -5.87 -4.98 -1.98
C SER A 101 -5.54 -5.53 -0.58
N LEU A 102 -5.46 -6.85 -0.42
CA LEU A 102 -5.04 -7.47 0.85
C LEU A 102 -3.58 -7.16 1.19
N GLY A 103 -2.74 -6.98 0.19
CA GLY A 103 -1.34 -6.58 0.39
C GLY A 103 -1.16 -5.26 1.15
N LEU A 104 -2.18 -4.41 1.21
CA LEU A 104 -2.16 -3.15 1.96
C LEU A 104 -2.59 -3.31 3.44
N GLN A 105 -2.97 -4.51 3.87
CA GLN A 105 -3.67 -4.71 5.14
C GLN A 105 -2.78 -5.27 6.26
N TRP A 106 -1.65 -5.86 5.96
CA TRP A 106 -0.92 -6.70 6.90
C TRP A 106 0.32 -6.07 7.53
N GLU A 107 1.01 -5.16 6.83
CA GLU A 107 2.34 -4.68 7.25
C GLU A 107 2.28 -3.93 8.60
N ALA A 108 1.20 -3.18 8.87
CA ALA A 108 0.98 -2.50 10.14
C ALA A 108 0.74 -3.45 11.33
N GLU A 109 0.58 -4.74 11.07
CA GLU A 109 0.28 -5.76 12.08
C GLU A 109 1.47 -6.65 12.43
N VAL A 110 2.62 -6.45 11.79
CA VAL A 110 3.81 -7.27 11.96
C VAL A 110 5.01 -6.44 12.41
N ASP A 111 5.89 -7.08 13.19
CA ASP A 111 7.10 -6.45 13.72
C ASP A 111 8.38 -7.11 13.19
N ASP A 112 8.26 -8.24 12.48
CA ASP A 112 9.39 -9.02 11.93
C ASP A 112 9.71 -8.55 10.50
N PRO A 113 10.84 -7.83 10.26
CA PRO A 113 11.21 -7.34 8.92
C PRO A 113 11.42 -8.46 7.90
N ARG A 114 11.90 -9.63 8.33
CA ARG A 114 12.10 -10.79 7.42
C ARG A 114 10.77 -11.36 6.96
N TYR A 115 9.80 -11.43 7.87
CA TYR A 115 8.44 -11.85 7.56
C TYR A 115 7.79 -10.84 6.59
N ALA A 116 7.94 -9.54 6.84
CA ALA A 116 7.43 -8.49 5.95
C ALA A 116 8.02 -8.60 4.55
N LEU A 117 9.35 -8.73 4.44
CA LEU A 117 10.03 -8.91 3.14
C LEU A 117 9.55 -10.16 2.41
N ALA A 118 9.36 -11.29 3.11
CA ALA A 118 8.86 -12.52 2.51
C ALA A 118 7.44 -12.35 1.94
N HIS A 119 6.56 -11.60 2.63
CA HIS A 119 5.20 -11.28 2.16
C HIS A 119 5.22 -10.37 0.93
N CYS A 120 6.08 -9.35 0.91
CA CYS A 120 6.30 -8.51 -0.27
C CYS A 120 6.73 -9.38 -1.47
N ARG A 121 7.73 -10.24 -1.31
CA ARG A 121 8.21 -11.17 -2.35
C ARG A 121 7.11 -12.10 -2.85
N ALA A 122 6.27 -12.62 -1.96
CA ALA A 122 5.16 -13.49 -2.33
C ALA A 122 4.14 -12.76 -3.23
N TYR A 123 3.73 -11.56 -2.84
CA TYR A 123 2.87 -10.73 -3.69
C TYR A 123 3.54 -10.40 -5.02
N ASN A 124 4.80 -10.00 -5.04
CA ASN A 124 5.51 -9.60 -6.25
C ASN A 124 5.59 -10.77 -7.25
N ARG A 125 5.91 -11.98 -6.80
CA ARG A 125 5.91 -13.20 -7.65
C ARG A 125 4.53 -13.47 -8.25
N TRP A 126 3.48 -13.32 -7.45
CA TRP A 126 2.11 -13.55 -7.91
C TRP A 126 1.69 -12.51 -8.95
N ILE A 127 1.91 -11.21 -8.70
CA ILE A 127 1.46 -10.16 -9.64
C ILE A 127 2.25 -10.20 -10.94
N GLU A 128 3.50 -10.61 -10.91
CA GLU A 128 4.32 -10.86 -12.11
C GLU A 128 3.72 -11.99 -12.95
N GLU A 129 3.37 -13.12 -12.33
CA GLU A 129 2.70 -14.24 -13.00
C GLU A 129 1.33 -13.81 -13.56
N PHE A 130 0.55 -13.05 -12.78
CA PHE A 130 -0.74 -12.53 -13.22
C PHE A 130 -0.63 -11.63 -14.46
N CYS A 131 0.40 -10.81 -14.54
CA CYS A 131 0.65 -9.88 -15.64
C CYS A 131 1.29 -10.57 -16.86
N ALA A 132 1.85 -11.76 -16.69
CA ALA A 132 2.53 -12.48 -17.74
C ALA A 132 1.59 -12.76 -18.94
N GLY A 133 2.10 -12.62 -20.16
CA GLY A 133 1.30 -12.86 -21.37
C GLY A 133 0.32 -11.76 -21.77
N SER A 134 0.25 -10.66 -20.99
CA SER A 134 -0.65 -9.53 -21.29
C SER A 134 -0.17 -8.58 -22.39
N GLY A 135 0.98 -8.86 -23.00
CA GLY A 135 1.63 -7.95 -23.97
C GLY A 135 2.07 -6.62 -23.33
N GLY A 136 2.29 -6.60 -22.02
CA GLY A 136 2.69 -5.40 -21.27
C GLY A 136 1.52 -4.48 -20.89
N ARG A 137 0.29 -4.85 -21.17
CA ARG A 137 -0.91 -4.04 -20.84
C ARG A 137 -1.27 -4.08 -19.36
N LEU A 138 -1.00 -5.22 -18.70
CA LEU A 138 -1.08 -5.34 -17.24
C LEU A 138 0.33 -5.12 -16.70
N VAL A 139 0.52 -4.06 -15.93
CA VAL A 139 1.85 -3.63 -15.47
C VAL A 139 1.97 -3.91 -13.96
N PRO A 140 2.85 -4.83 -13.55
CA PRO A 140 3.04 -5.12 -12.14
C PRO A 140 3.77 -3.98 -11.45
N ILE A 141 3.30 -3.62 -10.24
CA ILE A 141 3.98 -2.70 -9.34
C ILE A 141 4.39 -3.49 -8.08
N ALA A 142 5.68 -3.46 -7.77
CA ALA A 142 6.23 -4.26 -6.67
C ALA A 142 5.88 -3.64 -5.31
N HIS A 143 5.59 -4.49 -4.32
CA HIS A 143 5.50 -4.09 -2.93
C HIS A 143 6.88 -4.21 -2.27
N LEU A 144 7.31 -3.17 -1.54
CA LEU A 144 8.56 -3.14 -0.78
C LEU A 144 8.28 -2.70 0.65
N SER A 145 8.93 -3.33 1.62
CA SER A 145 8.89 -2.94 3.03
C SER A 145 10.18 -2.24 3.43
N LEU A 146 10.07 -1.14 4.16
CA LEU A 146 11.21 -0.39 4.70
C LEU A 146 11.73 -0.95 6.05
N GLY A 147 11.30 -2.17 6.42
CA GLY A 147 11.83 -2.88 7.58
C GLY A 147 13.21 -3.51 7.35
N ASP A 148 13.49 -3.92 6.10
CA ASP A 148 14.77 -4.50 5.65
C ASP A 148 15.19 -3.82 4.35
N VAL A 149 15.95 -2.73 4.47
CA VAL A 149 16.36 -1.93 3.30
C VAL A 149 17.24 -2.69 2.31
N PRO A 150 18.28 -3.43 2.73
CA PRO A 150 19.03 -4.28 1.80
C PRO A 150 18.15 -5.28 1.06
N GLY A 151 17.27 -5.97 1.76
CA GLY A 151 16.32 -6.92 1.16
C GLY A 151 15.33 -6.25 0.20
N ALA A 152 14.89 -5.02 0.50
CA ALA A 152 14.03 -4.22 -0.39
C ALA A 152 14.76 -3.80 -1.67
N VAL A 153 16.05 -3.43 -1.58
CA VAL A 153 16.89 -3.11 -2.75
C VAL A 153 17.04 -4.34 -3.67
N ASP A 154 17.37 -5.49 -3.09
CA ASP A 154 17.51 -6.73 -3.86
C ASP A 154 16.19 -7.10 -4.54
N GLU A 155 15.08 -6.96 -3.83
CA GLU A 155 13.75 -7.25 -4.36
C GLU A 155 13.33 -6.26 -5.44
N LEU A 156 13.64 -4.96 -5.31
CA LEU A 156 13.40 -3.97 -6.36
C LEU A 156 14.12 -4.36 -7.65
N HIS A 157 15.41 -4.69 -7.56
CA HIS A 157 16.19 -5.13 -8.71
C HIS A 157 15.62 -6.41 -9.34
N ARG A 158 15.18 -7.37 -8.52
CA ARG A 158 14.57 -8.61 -8.99
C ARG A 158 13.25 -8.34 -9.71
N ALA A 159 12.36 -7.56 -9.10
CA ALA A 159 11.03 -7.26 -9.63
C ALA A 159 11.12 -6.48 -10.96
N VAL A 160 12.02 -5.49 -11.05
CA VAL A 160 12.23 -4.73 -12.30
C VAL A 160 12.73 -5.63 -13.42
N ARG A 161 13.67 -6.56 -13.14
CA ARG A 161 14.09 -7.57 -14.14
C ARG A 161 12.95 -8.50 -14.56
N ALA A 162 11.99 -8.78 -13.65
CA ALA A 162 10.81 -9.58 -13.96
C ALA A 162 9.66 -8.80 -14.62
N GLY A 163 9.84 -7.49 -14.86
CA GLY A 163 8.91 -6.68 -15.63
C GLY A 163 8.15 -5.60 -14.84
N ALA A 164 8.39 -5.47 -13.54
CA ALA A 164 7.83 -4.36 -12.76
C ALA A 164 8.31 -3.00 -13.30
N ARG A 165 7.40 -2.02 -13.33
CA ARG A 165 7.68 -0.66 -13.85
C ARG A 165 7.66 0.40 -12.74
N GLY A 166 7.66 -0.01 -11.51
CA GLY A 166 7.70 0.78 -10.30
C GLY A 166 7.53 -0.09 -9.08
N ALA A 167 7.63 0.53 -7.93
CA ALA A 167 7.33 -0.13 -6.67
C ALA A 167 6.52 0.82 -5.77
N PHE A 168 5.97 0.29 -4.71
CA PHE A 168 5.34 1.10 -3.67
C PHE A 168 5.81 0.67 -2.28
N VAL A 169 5.72 1.62 -1.37
CA VAL A 169 5.88 1.45 0.08
C VAL A 169 4.63 1.97 0.78
N LEU A 170 4.35 1.49 1.98
CA LEU A 170 3.29 2.05 2.81
C LEU A 170 3.73 3.36 3.47
N PRO A 171 2.80 4.20 3.96
CA PRO A 171 3.13 5.53 4.49
C PRO A 171 3.73 5.50 5.91
N PHE A 172 4.08 4.33 6.41
CA PHE A 172 4.80 4.10 7.66
C PHE A 172 5.95 3.11 7.41
N THR A 173 6.85 2.97 8.38
CA THR A 173 8.02 2.10 8.25
C THR A 173 8.14 1.17 9.44
N LEU A 174 8.51 -0.08 9.20
CA LEU A 174 8.85 -1.02 10.28
C LEU A 174 10.21 -0.71 10.92
N SER A 175 11.06 0.05 10.24
CA SER A 175 12.34 0.51 10.78
C SER A 175 12.18 1.58 11.87
N GLY A 176 11.01 2.21 11.98
CA GLY A 176 10.77 3.36 12.83
C GLY A 176 11.42 4.66 12.37
N SER A 177 12.22 4.63 11.28
CA SER A 177 12.82 5.82 10.67
C SER A 177 11.88 6.41 9.62
N PRO A 178 11.75 7.75 9.52
CA PRO A 178 10.95 8.38 8.47
C PRO A 178 11.44 8.03 7.07
N HIS A 179 10.55 8.06 6.06
CA HIS A 179 10.87 7.67 4.67
C HIS A 179 12.10 8.39 4.10
N GLY A 180 12.19 9.71 4.30
CA GLY A 180 13.32 10.53 3.83
C GLY A 180 14.61 10.34 4.61
N HIS A 181 14.61 9.58 5.72
CA HIS A 181 15.80 9.38 6.54
C HIS A 181 16.92 8.68 5.75
N PRO A 182 18.22 9.08 5.91
CA PRO A 182 19.34 8.49 5.16
C PRO A 182 19.50 6.97 5.29
N ALA A 183 18.94 6.34 6.30
CA ALA A 183 18.89 4.88 6.40
C ALA A 183 18.20 4.21 5.20
N HIS A 184 17.31 4.91 4.50
CA HIS A 184 16.60 4.42 3.33
C HIS A 184 17.25 4.83 2.00
N ASP A 185 18.33 5.63 2.02
CA ASP A 185 19.03 6.09 0.83
C ASP A 185 19.44 4.97 -0.15
N PRO A 186 19.85 3.76 0.30
CA PRO A 186 20.16 2.69 -0.64
C PRO A 186 18.99 2.33 -1.56
N LEU A 187 17.75 2.37 -1.04
CA LEU A 187 16.56 2.10 -1.85
C LEU A 187 16.27 3.25 -2.83
N TRP A 188 16.38 4.49 -2.38
CA TRP A 188 16.18 5.67 -3.24
C TRP A 188 17.21 5.74 -4.35
N ALA A 189 18.48 5.45 -4.06
CA ALA A 189 19.55 5.34 -5.04
C ALA A 189 19.26 4.25 -6.08
N ALA A 190 18.81 3.06 -5.65
CA ALA A 190 18.47 1.97 -6.56
C ALA A 190 17.28 2.34 -7.47
N ALA A 191 16.24 2.97 -6.94
CA ALA A 191 15.09 3.42 -7.72
C ALA A 191 15.49 4.48 -8.76
N GLU A 192 16.30 5.46 -8.37
CA GLU A 192 16.83 6.47 -9.29
C GLU A 192 17.71 5.86 -10.39
N ALA A 193 18.59 4.92 -10.03
CA ALA A 193 19.47 4.25 -10.99
C ALA A 193 18.71 3.38 -11.99
N LEU A 194 17.63 2.73 -11.55
CA LEU A 194 16.74 1.93 -12.40
C LEU A 194 15.73 2.77 -13.18
N ASP A 195 15.66 4.07 -12.93
CA ASP A 195 14.69 5.03 -13.49
C ASP A 195 13.22 4.61 -13.27
N VAL A 196 12.92 3.98 -12.14
CA VAL A 196 11.56 3.54 -11.78
C VAL A 196 10.98 4.39 -10.66
N PRO A 197 9.68 4.74 -10.72
CA PRO A 197 9.01 5.48 -9.65
C PRO A 197 8.82 4.61 -8.41
N ILE A 198 8.91 5.26 -7.24
CA ILE A 198 8.43 4.71 -5.98
C ILE A 198 7.15 5.43 -5.58
N ALA A 199 6.11 4.67 -5.30
CA ALA A 199 4.85 5.21 -4.82
C ALA A 199 4.76 5.10 -3.29
N ILE A 200 4.12 6.08 -2.66
CA ILE A 200 3.61 5.95 -1.29
C ILE A 200 2.11 5.69 -1.43
N HIS A 201 1.69 4.49 -1.05
CA HIS A 201 0.29 4.07 -1.16
C HIS A 201 -0.37 4.10 0.21
N THR A 202 -1.60 4.61 0.30
CA THR A 202 -2.38 4.46 1.52
C THR A 202 -2.54 2.98 1.87
N GLY A 203 -2.78 2.69 3.13
CA GLY A 203 -3.02 1.33 3.62
C GLY A 203 -3.54 1.39 5.03
N VAL A 204 -3.75 0.24 5.65
CA VAL A 204 -4.04 0.21 7.08
C VAL A 204 -2.80 0.72 7.82
N ASP A 205 -2.98 1.81 8.52
CA ASP A 205 -1.91 2.55 9.20
C ASP A 205 -2.09 2.48 10.71
N PRO A 206 -1.03 2.25 11.48
CA PRO A 206 -1.06 2.37 12.95
C PRO A 206 -1.58 3.72 13.45
N ILE A 207 -1.39 4.81 12.69
CA ILE A 207 -1.92 6.15 13.03
C ILE A 207 -3.44 6.16 13.16
N ALA A 208 -4.16 5.39 12.36
CA ALA A 208 -5.61 5.26 12.51
C ALA A 208 -5.97 4.84 13.94
N ARG A 209 -5.16 3.98 14.55
CA ARG A 209 -5.29 3.55 15.95
C ARG A 209 -4.92 4.65 16.93
N ASP A 210 -3.94 5.50 16.60
CA ASP A 210 -3.50 6.60 17.47
C ASP A 210 -4.47 7.79 17.43
N LEU A 211 -5.15 8.00 16.30
CA LEU A 211 -6.23 8.99 16.20
C LEU A 211 -7.40 8.64 17.12
N HIS A 212 -7.74 7.35 17.29
CA HIS A 212 -8.73 6.92 18.27
C HIS A 212 -8.34 7.27 19.72
N ARG A 213 -7.04 7.18 20.03
CA ARG A 213 -6.54 7.50 21.37
C ARG A 213 -6.57 8.99 21.72
N ARG A 214 -6.59 9.87 20.70
CA ARG A 214 -6.67 11.33 20.91
C ARG A 214 -8.03 11.78 21.38
N PHE A 215 -9.05 10.95 21.19
CA PHE A 215 -10.43 11.26 21.52
C PHE A 215 -10.94 10.21 22.51
N ASP A 216 -10.49 10.29 23.76
CA ASP A 216 -10.99 9.43 24.84
C ASP A 216 -12.51 9.50 24.88
N GLY A 217 -13.16 8.36 24.77
CA GLY A 217 -14.61 8.26 24.76
C GLY A 217 -15.29 8.54 23.41
N LEU A 218 -14.54 8.66 22.31
CA LEU A 218 -15.14 8.63 21.00
C LEU A 218 -15.76 7.25 20.76
N THR A 219 -17.05 7.15 21.01
CA THR A 219 -17.83 6.03 20.53
C THR A 219 -18.12 6.25 19.07
N TRP A 220 -17.69 5.30 18.22
CA TRP A 220 -18.13 5.30 16.84
C TRP A 220 -19.67 5.34 16.81
N PRO A 221 -20.26 6.16 15.90
CA PRO A 221 -21.69 6.03 15.63
C PRO A 221 -22.01 4.55 15.40
N GLU A 222 -23.19 4.10 15.80
CA GLU A 222 -23.62 2.69 15.77
C GLU A 222 -23.46 1.97 14.42
N SER A 223 -23.06 2.71 13.36
CA SER A 223 -22.80 2.19 12.04
C SER A 223 -21.30 1.96 11.82
N VAL A 224 -20.91 0.73 11.54
CA VAL A 224 -19.56 0.34 11.08
C VAL A 224 -19.12 1.17 9.87
N LEU A 225 -20.06 1.53 8.99
CA LEU A 225 -19.78 2.35 7.80
C LEU A 225 -19.30 3.75 8.14
N SER A 226 -19.74 4.32 9.25
CA SER A 226 -19.27 5.64 9.72
C SER A 226 -17.81 5.61 10.14
N GLY A 227 -17.37 4.52 10.76
CA GLY A 227 -15.96 4.31 11.09
C GLY A 227 -15.07 4.21 9.85
N ILE A 228 -15.50 3.45 8.85
CA ILE A 228 -14.80 3.31 7.57
C ILE A 228 -14.70 4.67 6.88
N TRP A 229 -15.78 5.46 6.85
CA TRP A 229 -15.77 6.80 6.27
C TRP A 229 -14.71 7.71 6.92
N TYR A 230 -14.64 7.71 8.25
CA TYR A 230 -13.65 8.52 8.97
C TYR A 230 -12.22 8.06 8.69
N LEU A 231 -11.97 6.75 8.68
CA LEU A 231 -10.65 6.20 8.36
C LEU A 231 -10.21 6.59 6.95
N GLN A 232 -11.09 6.48 5.96
CA GLN A 232 -10.78 6.88 4.58
C GLN A 232 -10.48 8.38 4.46
N LEU A 233 -11.16 9.23 5.26
CA LEU A 233 -10.87 10.65 5.33
C LEU A 233 -9.47 10.93 5.92
N MET A 234 -9.00 10.07 6.83
CA MET A 234 -7.71 10.24 7.52
C MET A 234 -6.51 9.60 6.80
N PHE A 235 -6.71 8.61 5.93
CA PHE A 235 -5.62 7.93 5.21
C PHE A 235 -4.66 8.89 4.46
N PRO A 236 -5.12 9.96 3.81
CA PRO A 236 -4.23 10.92 3.16
C PRO A 236 -3.22 11.58 4.10
N GLN A 237 -3.51 11.71 5.40
CA GLN A 237 -2.61 12.35 6.36
C GLN A 237 -1.32 11.58 6.56
N ALA A 238 -1.37 10.24 6.59
CA ALA A 238 -0.18 9.41 6.69
C ALA A 238 0.73 9.60 5.47
N VAL A 239 0.14 9.65 4.27
CA VAL A 239 0.86 9.91 3.01
C VAL A 239 1.49 11.30 3.02
N GLN A 240 0.77 12.33 3.48
CA GLN A 240 1.29 13.69 3.62
C GLN A 240 2.48 13.77 4.56
N GLN A 241 2.41 13.07 5.70
CA GLN A 241 3.53 13.00 6.66
C GLN A 241 4.74 12.32 6.04
N ALA A 242 4.55 11.15 5.42
CA ALA A 242 5.62 10.44 4.72
C ALA A 242 6.27 11.31 3.63
N PHE A 243 5.46 11.94 2.78
CA PHE A 243 5.88 12.84 1.72
C PHE A 243 6.73 14.00 2.24
N ALA A 244 6.30 14.67 3.31
CA ALA A 244 7.02 15.79 3.90
C ALA A 244 8.44 15.40 4.37
N THR A 245 8.66 14.14 4.76
CA THR A 245 9.97 13.69 5.23
C THR A 245 11.04 13.68 4.14
N PHE A 246 10.67 13.52 2.88
CA PHE A 246 11.61 13.59 1.76
C PHE A 246 12.24 14.99 1.63
N PHE A 247 11.46 16.03 1.91
CA PHE A 247 11.96 17.40 1.98
C PHE A 247 12.74 17.63 3.28
N LEU A 248 12.16 17.23 4.42
CA LEU A 248 12.79 17.42 5.74
C LEU A 248 14.22 16.87 5.78
N PHE A 249 14.47 15.75 5.15
CA PHE A 249 15.79 15.10 5.13
C PHE A 249 16.60 15.40 3.85
N GLY A 250 16.13 16.27 2.97
CA GLY A 250 16.84 16.62 1.73
C GLY A 250 17.04 15.44 0.78
N THR A 251 16.08 14.53 0.72
CA THR A 251 16.19 13.32 -0.11
C THR A 251 16.27 13.67 -1.59
N PHE A 252 15.48 14.65 -2.05
CA PHE A 252 15.53 15.10 -3.44
C PHE A 252 16.81 15.85 -3.81
N ASP A 253 17.51 16.44 -2.82
CA ASP A 253 18.84 17.01 -3.03
C ASP A 253 19.90 15.91 -3.27
N ARG A 254 19.73 14.74 -2.61
CA ARG A 254 20.64 13.60 -2.79
C ARG A 254 20.30 12.77 -4.04
N PHE A 255 19.01 12.70 -4.38
CA PHE A 255 18.47 11.90 -5.49
C PHE A 255 17.56 12.75 -6.38
N PRO A 256 18.12 13.68 -7.18
CA PRO A 256 17.34 14.67 -7.92
C PRO A 256 16.51 14.09 -9.08
N ARG A 257 16.75 12.85 -9.50
CA ARG A 257 15.96 12.16 -10.50
C ARG A 257 14.99 11.15 -9.90
N LEU A 258 14.94 11.01 -8.57
CA LEU A 258 13.99 10.13 -7.90
C LEU A 258 12.55 10.55 -8.25
N LYS A 259 11.76 9.60 -8.74
CA LYS A 259 10.35 9.80 -9.05
C LYS A 259 9.51 9.29 -7.88
N LEU A 260 8.84 10.20 -7.19
CA LEU A 260 7.94 9.88 -6.10
C LEU A 260 6.49 10.07 -6.55
N VAL A 261 5.63 9.08 -6.28
CA VAL A 261 4.20 9.11 -6.59
C VAL A 261 3.41 8.97 -5.29
N VAL A 262 2.34 9.73 -5.14
CA VAL A 262 1.39 9.57 -4.02
C VAL A 262 0.08 8.99 -4.55
N LEU A 263 -0.44 7.97 -3.85
CA LEU A 263 -1.60 7.19 -4.29
C LEU A 263 -2.73 7.22 -3.26
N GLU A 264 -3.97 7.22 -3.77
CA GLU A 264 -5.21 7.17 -2.99
C GLU A 264 -5.32 8.23 -1.88
N SER A 265 -4.63 9.36 -2.04
CA SER A 265 -4.55 10.42 -1.02
C SER A 265 -5.14 11.75 -1.48
N GLY A 266 -5.79 11.75 -2.65
CA GLY A 266 -6.22 12.98 -3.30
C GLY A 266 -5.04 13.88 -3.69
N ALA A 267 -5.31 14.95 -4.41
CA ALA A 267 -4.29 15.93 -4.84
C ALA A 267 -4.55 17.34 -4.31
N GLY A 268 -5.74 17.61 -3.77
CA GLY A 268 -6.14 18.96 -3.36
C GLY A 268 -5.31 19.57 -2.23
N TRP A 269 -4.67 18.72 -1.42
CA TRP A 269 -3.79 19.15 -0.33
C TRP A 269 -2.41 19.62 -0.80
N LEU A 270 -1.96 19.21 -2.00
CA LEU A 270 -0.57 19.38 -2.43
C LEU A 270 -0.18 20.87 -2.52
N GLY A 271 -1.01 21.70 -3.14
CA GLY A 271 -0.74 23.13 -3.23
C GLY A 271 -0.56 23.78 -1.87
N TYR A 272 -1.49 23.53 -0.93
CA TYR A 272 -1.37 24.03 0.44
C TYR A 272 -0.10 23.52 1.13
N TRP A 273 0.26 22.25 0.93
CA TRP A 273 1.42 21.63 1.56
C TRP A 273 2.72 22.24 1.06
N MET A 274 2.84 22.48 -0.26
CA MET A 274 4.00 23.15 -0.88
C MET A 274 4.13 24.58 -0.38
N ASP A 275 3.05 25.37 -0.41
CA ASP A 275 3.05 26.74 0.13
C ASP A 275 3.45 26.78 1.60
N ARG A 276 3.00 25.79 2.39
CA ARG A 276 3.34 25.70 3.81
C ARG A 276 4.81 25.37 4.01
N MET A 277 5.38 24.44 3.24
CA MET A 277 6.81 24.11 3.30
C MET A 277 7.65 25.31 2.88
N ASP A 278 7.29 26.01 1.82
CA ASP A 278 7.93 27.25 1.38
C ASP A 278 7.95 28.33 2.46
N ALA A 279 6.81 28.56 3.11
CA ALA A 279 6.71 29.54 4.18
C ALA A 279 7.62 29.20 5.36
N LEU A 280 7.73 27.93 5.73
CA LEU A 280 8.64 27.47 6.78
C LEU A 280 10.11 27.63 6.36
N TYR A 281 10.44 27.29 5.13
CA TYR A 281 11.80 27.44 4.59
C TYR A 281 12.23 28.90 4.50
N LYS A 282 11.35 29.80 4.06
CA LYS A 282 11.62 31.26 3.96
C LYS A 282 11.61 31.94 5.32
N GLY A 283 11.04 31.32 6.34
CA GLY A 283 10.93 31.86 7.70
C GLY A 283 12.14 31.56 8.59
N SER A 284 11.95 31.73 9.90
CA SER A 284 13.00 31.56 10.91
C SER A 284 13.53 30.11 11.03
N LEU A 285 12.80 29.14 10.53
CA LEU A 285 13.20 27.72 10.58
C LEU A 285 14.21 27.33 9.49
N ARG A 286 14.47 28.21 8.52
CA ARG A 286 15.43 27.94 7.44
C ARG A 286 16.79 27.44 7.93
N ILE A 287 17.29 27.99 9.03
CA ILE A 287 18.60 27.62 9.59
C ILE A 287 18.65 26.19 10.13
N THR A 288 17.50 25.57 10.37
CA THR A 288 17.40 24.19 10.90
C THR A 288 17.10 23.15 9.81
N MET A 289 16.84 23.59 8.58
CA MET A 289 16.47 22.69 7.47
C MET A 289 17.72 22.33 6.64
N PRO A 290 17.91 21.05 6.31
CA PRO A 290 19.04 20.58 5.51
C PRO A 290 18.87 20.84 4.00
N LEU A 291 17.80 21.48 3.58
CA LEU A 291 17.48 21.74 2.19
C LEU A 291 18.43 22.79 1.58
N ARG A 292 18.89 22.52 0.37
CA ARG A 292 19.71 23.47 -0.43
C ARG A 292 18.85 24.51 -1.13
N GLU A 293 17.68 24.08 -1.58
CA GLU A 293 16.70 24.89 -2.31
C GLU A 293 15.33 24.87 -1.63
N CYS A 294 14.48 25.81 -2.01
CA CYS A 294 13.09 25.86 -1.55
C CYS A 294 12.33 24.64 -2.10
N PRO A 295 11.51 23.97 -1.30
CA PRO A 295 10.72 22.79 -1.72
C PRO A 295 9.83 23.02 -2.92
#